data_7b406502ca0f80cc20c659b46f48921b
#
_entry.id   7b406502ca0f80cc20c659b46f48921b
#
_cell.length_a   1.000
_cell.length_b   1.000
_cell.length_c   1.000
_cell.angle_alpha   90.00
_cell.angle_beta   90.00
_cell.angle_gamma   90.00
#
_symmetry.space_group_name_H-M   'P 1'
#
loop_
_entity.id
_entity.type
_entity.pdbx_description
1 polymer ?
#
loop_
_entity_poly.entity_id
_entity_poly.type
_entity_poly.pdbx_seq_one_letter_code
_entity_poly.pdbx_strand_id
1 'polypeptide(L)'
;MPDFLQMDNELSFRGSNRYPRSFGPLIRLALSENITPVFIPPGEPWRNGVIEKFNDNVQKYFLNTQTFSNFEQLKERASEFMAFHNQNHRYSTTGGNTPNQMVSDSKCFKLHAKPDINQKIPMKEGEIVFIRFIRSDCKIRILNVQFELKKELIYSYVIAKIVVKRHILLIERDHNIFHVFPFLMPVDC
;
A
#
# COMPACT_ATOMS: atom_id res chain seq x y z
N MET A 1 -4.63 -2.07 14.69
CA MET A 1 -4.06 -1.62 13.41
C MET A 1 -3.64 -2.86 12.61
N PRO A 2 -3.68 -2.85 11.29
CA PRO A 2 -3.13 -3.93 10.50
C PRO A 2 -1.59 -3.92 10.60
N ASP A 3 -0.97 -5.08 10.45
CA ASP A 3 0.50 -5.17 10.40
C ASP A 3 1.05 -4.69 9.04
N PHE A 4 0.26 -4.87 7.98
CA PHE A 4 0.62 -4.54 6.61
C PHE A 4 -0.45 -3.72 5.91
N LEU A 5 -0.04 -2.77 5.07
CA LEU A 5 -0.91 -2.02 4.18
C LEU A 5 -0.45 -2.24 2.73
N GLN A 6 -1.19 -3.08 1.99
CA GLN A 6 -0.91 -3.34 0.58
C GLN A 6 -1.50 -2.23 -0.29
N MET A 7 -0.73 -1.76 -1.26
CA MET A 7 -1.12 -0.70 -2.18
C MET A 7 -0.43 -0.86 -3.54
N ASP A 8 -0.93 -0.17 -4.53
CA ASP A 8 -0.28 -0.06 -5.84
C ASP A 8 0.85 0.99 -5.83
N ASN A 9 1.47 1.19 -7.00
CA ASN A 9 2.61 2.11 -7.12
C ASN A 9 2.18 3.54 -7.52
N GLU A 10 0.95 3.94 -7.25
CA GLU A 10 0.49 5.29 -7.55
C GLU A 10 1.30 6.34 -6.79
N LEU A 11 1.54 7.49 -7.45
CA LEU A 11 2.35 8.57 -6.88
C LEU A 11 1.75 9.18 -5.61
N SER A 12 0.43 9.19 -5.52
CA SER A 12 -0.30 9.62 -4.32
C SER A 12 0.06 8.81 -3.07
N PHE A 13 0.38 7.52 -3.25
CA PHE A 13 0.77 6.63 -2.16
C PHE A 13 2.26 6.65 -1.89
N ARG A 14 3.08 6.45 -2.92
CA ARG A 14 4.54 6.30 -2.75
C ARG A 14 5.32 7.60 -2.67
N GLY A 15 4.74 8.70 -3.13
CA GLY A 15 5.40 10.00 -3.21
C GLY A 15 5.85 10.39 -4.61
N SER A 16 6.33 11.63 -4.73
CA SER A 16 6.67 12.25 -6.02
C SER A 16 7.87 11.59 -6.69
N ASN A 17 7.81 11.48 -8.02
CA ASN A 17 8.96 11.09 -8.84
C ASN A 17 9.99 12.22 -9.03
N ARG A 18 9.67 13.45 -8.64
CA ARG A 18 10.54 14.62 -8.82
C ARG A 18 11.81 14.50 -7.98
N TYR A 19 11.70 13.91 -6.80
CA TYR A 19 12.81 13.76 -5.88
C TYR A 19 13.06 12.25 -5.65
N PRO A 20 14.25 11.73 -6.03
CA PRO A 20 14.63 10.36 -5.71
C PRO A 20 14.56 10.11 -4.21
N ARG A 21 14.12 8.91 -3.84
CA ARG A 21 13.99 8.47 -2.43
C ARG A 21 13.01 9.29 -1.59
N SER A 22 12.09 10.06 -2.23
CA SER A 22 11.04 10.75 -1.48
C SER A 22 9.92 9.78 -1.09
N PHE A 23 9.30 10.06 0.05
CA PHE A 23 8.21 9.25 0.61
C PHE A 23 6.96 10.09 0.76
N GLY A 24 5.84 9.54 0.30
CA GLY A 24 4.52 10.17 0.42
C GLY A 24 4.00 10.22 1.86
N PRO A 25 3.02 11.10 2.13
CA PRO A 25 2.42 11.22 3.47
C PRO A 25 1.84 9.90 3.99
N LEU A 26 1.27 9.07 3.10
CA LEU A 26 0.69 7.78 3.49
C LEU A 26 1.75 6.80 4.01
N ILE A 27 2.92 6.73 3.37
CA ILE A 27 4.04 5.90 3.88
C ILE A 27 4.45 6.38 5.28
N ARG A 28 4.58 7.68 5.47
CA ARG A 28 4.99 8.28 6.76
C ARG A 28 3.99 7.98 7.86
N LEU A 29 2.70 8.12 7.56
CA LEU A 29 1.63 7.79 8.47
C LEU A 29 1.63 6.30 8.82
N ALA A 30 1.74 5.41 7.83
CA ALA A 30 1.79 3.98 8.06
C ALA A 30 2.94 3.61 9.00
N LEU A 31 4.15 4.11 8.73
CA LEU A 31 5.32 3.85 9.58
C LEU A 31 5.16 4.42 11.00
N SER A 32 4.56 5.60 11.17
CA SER A 32 4.31 6.18 12.50
C SER A 32 3.33 5.36 13.34
N GLU A 33 2.49 4.56 12.68
CA GLU A 33 1.53 3.64 13.30
C GLU A 33 2.04 2.18 13.36
N ASN A 34 3.34 1.97 13.07
CA ASN A 34 3.97 0.65 12.98
C ASN A 34 3.35 -0.30 11.95
N ILE A 35 2.80 0.28 10.88
CA ILE A 35 2.25 -0.47 9.75
C ILE A 35 3.31 -0.53 8.64
N THR A 36 3.58 -1.72 8.13
CA THR A 36 4.51 -1.92 7.01
C THR A 36 3.80 -1.68 5.67
N PRO A 37 4.15 -0.62 4.91
CA PRO A 37 3.65 -0.44 3.55
C PRO A 37 4.19 -1.51 2.61
N VAL A 38 3.32 -2.15 1.82
CA VAL A 38 3.69 -3.18 0.84
C VAL A 38 3.22 -2.77 -0.54
N PHE A 39 4.15 -2.50 -1.45
CA PHE A 39 3.86 -2.12 -2.83
C PHE A 39 3.87 -3.34 -3.74
N ILE A 40 2.74 -3.60 -4.41
CA ILE A 40 2.61 -4.68 -5.39
C ILE A 40 3.53 -4.45 -6.61
N PRO A 41 3.82 -5.50 -7.42
CA PRO A 41 4.58 -5.33 -8.66
C PRO A 41 3.88 -4.35 -9.61
N PRO A 42 4.64 -3.47 -10.30
CA PRO A 42 4.09 -2.61 -11.33
C PRO A 42 3.48 -3.41 -12.48
N GLY A 43 2.29 -3.00 -12.94
CA GLY A 43 1.59 -3.65 -14.04
C GLY A 43 0.82 -4.92 -13.64
N GLU A 44 0.66 -5.19 -12.35
CA GLU A 44 -0.11 -6.32 -11.83
C GLU A 44 -1.29 -5.86 -10.95
N PRO A 45 -2.25 -5.09 -11.49
CA PRO A 45 -3.36 -4.53 -10.71
C PRO A 45 -4.24 -5.61 -10.06
N TRP A 46 -4.36 -6.78 -10.69
CA TRP A 46 -5.14 -7.90 -10.14
C TRP A 46 -4.74 -8.33 -8.73
N ARG A 47 -3.54 -7.96 -8.26
CA ARG A 47 -3.12 -8.19 -6.87
C ARG A 47 -3.89 -7.33 -5.87
N ASN A 48 -4.53 -6.26 -6.34
CA ASN A 48 -5.46 -5.43 -5.57
C ASN A 48 -6.93 -5.74 -5.89
N GLY A 49 -7.23 -6.92 -6.43
CA GLY A 49 -8.55 -7.29 -6.93
C GLY A 49 -9.72 -7.09 -5.96
N VAL A 50 -9.48 -7.16 -4.65
CA VAL A 50 -10.54 -6.90 -3.65
C VAL A 50 -10.99 -5.45 -3.67
N ILE A 51 -10.05 -4.50 -3.67
CA ILE A 51 -10.40 -3.07 -3.71
C ILE A 51 -10.90 -2.66 -5.09
N GLU A 52 -10.37 -3.24 -6.16
CA GLU A 52 -10.87 -3.01 -7.53
C GLU A 52 -12.32 -3.48 -7.65
N LYS A 53 -12.63 -4.67 -7.12
CA LYS A 53 -14.01 -5.19 -7.11
C LYS A 53 -14.95 -4.34 -6.25
N PHE A 54 -14.46 -3.81 -5.13
CA PHE A 54 -15.23 -2.86 -4.33
C PHE A 54 -15.51 -1.57 -5.11
N ASN A 55 -14.51 -1.00 -5.78
CA ASN A 55 -14.66 0.20 -6.60
C ASN A 55 -15.65 -0.02 -7.76
N ASP A 56 -15.60 -1.18 -8.43
CA ASP A 56 -16.59 -1.58 -9.44
C ASP A 56 -18.01 -1.61 -8.87
N ASN A 57 -18.18 -2.17 -7.68
CA ASN A 57 -19.47 -2.22 -7.02
C ASN A 57 -19.98 -0.82 -6.66
N VAL A 58 -19.12 0.05 -6.13
CA VAL A 58 -19.45 1.46 -5.85
C VAL A 58 -19.90 2.16 -7.15
N GLN A 59 -19.13 2.00 -8.22
CA GLN A 59 -19.45 2.62 -9.50
C GLN A 59 -20.79 2.09 -10.05
N LYS A 60 -20.96 0.77 -10.09
CA LYS A 60 -22.10 0.11 -10.75
C LYS A 60 -23.40 0.21 -9.95
N TYR A 61 -23.35 0.02 -8.65
CA TYR A 61 -24.55 -0.10 -7.82
C TYR A 61 -24.85 1.14 -6.96
N PHE A 62 -23.96 2.12 -6.93
CA PHE A 62 -24.17 3.36 -6.20
C PHE A 62 -24.10 4.58 -7.12
N LEU A 63 -22.94 4.90 -7.70
CA LEU A 63 -22.77 6.15 -8.45
C LEU A 63 -23.58 6.19 -9.76
N ASN A 64 -23.65 5.07 -10.49
CA ASN A 64 -24.38 5.02 -11.77
C ASN A 64 -25.90 4.84 -11.63
N THR A 65 -26.40 4.55 -10.42
CA THR A 65 -27.82 4.29 -10.18
C THR A 65 -28.56 5.45 -9.52
N GLN A 66 -27.83 6.46 -9.07
CA GLN A 66 -28.39 7.57 -8.31
C GLN A 66 -27.88 8.91 -8.81
N THR A 67 -28.68 9.95 -8.60
CA THR A 67 -28.30 11.35 -8.77
C THR A 67 -28.32 12.03 -7.41
N PHE A 68 -27.40 12.98 -7.19
CA PHE A 68 -27.25 13.64 -5.90
C PHE A 68 -27.43 15.15 -6.10
N SER A 69 -28.27 15.77 -5.27
CA SER A 69 -28.56 17.20 -5.34
C SER A 69 -27.41 18.06 -4.79
N ASN A 70 -26.62 17.50 -3.86
CA ASN A 70 -25.50 18.19 -3.22
C ASN A 70 -24.54 17.17 -2.56
N PHE A 71 -23.42 17.67 -2.05
CA PHE A 71 -22.37 16.84 -1.42
C PHE A 71 -22.86 16.15 -0.12
N GLU A 72 -23.71 16.79 0.67
CA GLU A 72 -24.21 16.20 1.92
C GLU A 72 -25.11 14.99 1.63
N GLN A 73 -25.97 15.08 0.61
CA GLN A 73 -26.77 13.95 0.17
C GLN A 73 -25.90 12.79 -0.35
N LEU A 74 -24.87 13.10 -1.15
CA LEU A 74 -23.90 12.08 -1.60
C LEU A 74 -23.26 11.37 -0.40
N LYS A 75 -22.83 12.10 0.61
CA LYS A 75 -22.18 11.58 1.82
C LYS A 75 -23.11 10.67 2.64
N GLU A 76 -24.36 11.10 2.84
CA GLU A 76 -25.37 10.30 3.52
C GLU A 76 -25.62 8.97 2.80
N ARG A 77 -25.91 9.02 1.50
CA ARG A 77 -26.17 7.85 0.67
C ARG A 77 -24.94 6.93 0.56
N ALA A 78 -23.74 7.49 0.49
CA ALA A 78 -22.50 6.71 0.52
C ALA A 78 -22.37 5.94 1.84
N SER A 79 -22.72 6.55 2.97
CA SER A 79 -22.69 5.90 4.28
C SER A 79 -23.69 4.73 4.36
N GLU A 80 -24.91 4.92 3.83
CA GLU A 80 -25.92 3.86 3.73
C GLU A 80 -25.44 2.69 2.84
N PHE A 81 -24.88 3.03 1.66
CA PHE A 81 -24.33 2.02 0.76
C PHE A 81 -23.19 1.23 1.40
N MET A 82 -22.26 1.90 2.08
CA MET A 82 -21.15 1.25 2.77
C MET A 82 -21.65 0.32 3.90
N ALA A 83 -22.63 0.77 4.69
CA ALA A 83 -23.21 -0.06 5.75
C ALA A 83 -23.89 -1.31 5.17
N PHE A 84 -24.69 -1.16 4.11
CA PHE A 84 -25.32 -2.26 3.41
C PHE A 84 -24.29 -3.23 2.81
N HIS A 85 -23.27 -2.69 2.11
CA HIS A 85 -22.19 -3.50 1.52
C HIS A 85 -21.44 -4.31 2.59
N ASN A 86 -21.04 -3.69 3.67
CA ASN A 86 -20.27 -4.34 4.73
C ASN A 86 -21.08 -5.43 5.47
N GLN A 87 -22.39 -5.28 5.51
CA GLN A 87 -23.28 -6.27 6.14
C GLN A 87 -23.66 -7.43 5.22
N ASN A 88 -23.77 -7.20 3.91
CA ASN A 88 -24.42 -8.16 3.01
C ASN A 88 -23.48 -8.73 1.93
N HIS A 89 -22.47 -7.98 1.50
CA HIS A 89 -21.59 -8.43 0.42
C HIS A 89 -20.61 -9.50 0.90
N ARG A 90 -20.57 -10.62 0.15
CA ARG A 90 -19.71 -11.77 0.47
C ARG A 90 -18.58 -11.88 -0.55
N TYR A 91 -17.37 -12.05 -0.07
CA TYR A 91 -16.20 -12.26 -0.91
C TYR A 91 -15.77 -13.73 -0.86
N SER A 92 -15.52 -14.33 -2.02
CA SER A 92 -14.99 -15.70 -2.12
C SER A 92 -13.60 -15.84 -1.48
N THR A 93 -12.79 -14.80 -1.59
CA THR A 93 -11.45 -14.72 -0.99
C THR A 93 -11.46 -14.75 0.54
N THR A 94 -12.61 -14.45 1.18
CA THR A 94 -12.78 -14.49 2.64
C THR A 94 -13.64 -15.68 3.09
N GLY A 95 -13.68 -16.73 2.28
CA GLY A 95 -14.51 -17.91 2.59
C GLY A 95 -16.03 -17.64 2.59
N GLY A 96 -16.47 -16.61 1.87
CA GLY A 96 -17.88 -16.21 1.80
C GLY A 96 -18.36 -15.37 2.99
N ASN A 97 -17.46 -14.89 3.82
CA ASN A 97 -17.78 -13.97 4.91
C ASN A 97 -17.97 -12.54 4.41
N THR A 98 -18.83 -11.79 5.09
CA THR A 98 -19.01 -10.36 4.87
C THR A 98 -17.88 -9.56 5.54
N PRO A 99 -17.59 -8.32 5.10
CA PRO A 99 -16.61 -7.46 5.80
C PRO A 99 -16.87 -7.33 7.30
N ASN A 100 -18.13 -7.16 7.71
CA ASN A 100 -18.46 -7.06 9.13
C ASN A 100 -18.17 -8.36 9.90
N GLN A 101 -18.39 -9.53 9.30
CA GLN A 101 -18.03 -10.81 9.92
C GLN A 101 -16.51 -10.95 10.07
N MET A 102 -15.74 -10.51 9.08
CA MET A 102 -14.28 -10.56 9.15
C MET A 102 -13.70 -9.61 10.21
N VAL A 103 -14.36 -8.47 10.46
CA VAL A 103 -13.90 -7.48 11.44
C VAL A 103 -14.40 -7.78 12.84
N SER A 104 -15.50 -8.53 13.01
CA SER A 104 -16.10 -8.85 14.32
C SER A 104 -15.10 -9.50 15.28
N ASP A 105 -14.21 -10.34 14.76
CA ASP A 105 -13.20 -11.06 15.53
C ASP A 105 -11.89 -10.30 15.65
N SER A 106 -11.74 -9.15 14.96
CA SER A 106 -10.55 -8.32 15.00
C SER A 106 -10.72 -7.13 15.94
N LYS A 107 -9.66 -6.82 16.69
CA LYS A 107 -9.62 -5.60 17.50
C LYS A 107 -9.58 -4.39 16.56
N CYS A 108 -10.65 -3.59 16.55
CA CYS A 108 -10.65 -2.31 15.85
C CYS A 108 -9.76 -1.32 16.60
N PHE A 109 -8.65 -0.93 15.99
CA PHE A 109 -7.77 0.09 16.52
C PHE A 109 -8.03 1.43 15.83
N LYS A 110 -8.01 2.51 16.59
CA LYS A 110 -7.99 3.87 16.06
C LYS A 110 -6.54 4.33 15.92
N LEU A 111 -6.30 5.26 15.02
CA LEU A 111 -5.02 5.97 14.95
C LEU A 111 -4.68 6.57 16.32
N HIS A 112 -3.41 6.53 16.72
CA HIS A 112 -2.95 7.03 18.01
C HIS A 112 -3.20 8.54 18.15
N ALA A 113 -3.08 9.30 17.05
CA ALA A 113 -3.42 10.71 16.98
C ALA A 113 -4.03 11.05 15.62
N LYS A 114 -4.81 12.14 15.55
CA LYS A 114 -5.19 12.71 14.26
C LYS A 114 -3.92 13.31 13.64
N PRO A 115 -3.45 12.81 12.48
CA PRO A 115 -2.28 13.38 11.83
C PRO A 115 -2.59 14.82 11.41
N ASP A 116 -1.72 15.75 11.72
CA ASP A 116 -1.74 17.07 11.10
C ASP A 116 -1.19 16.93 9.68
N ILE A 117 -2.07 16.98 8.69
CA ILE A 117 -1.71 16.83 7.27
C ILE A 117 -0.81 17.97 6.75
N ASN A 118 -0.72 19.09 7.49
CA ASN A 118 0.15 20.22 7.16
C ASN A 118 1.58 20.04 7.71
N GLN A 119 1.78 19.09 8.60
CA GLN A 119 3.10 18.78 9.15
C GLN A 119 3.66 17.50 8.56
N LYS A 120 4.93 17.54 8.23
CA LYS A 120 5.64 16.38 7.72
C LYS A 120 5.92 15.40 8.88
N ILE A 121 5.29 14.22 8.83
CA ILE A 121 5.49 13.18 9.84
C ILE A 121 6.94 12.66 9.72
N PRO A 122 7.74 12.69 10.79
CA PRO A 122 9.12 12.19 10.74
C PRO A 122 9.15 10.67 10.62
N MET A 123 10.10 10.16 9.81
CA MET A 123 10.35 8.73 9.67
C MET A 123 11.58 8.35 10.49
N LYS A 124 11.38 7.60 11.55
CA LYS A 124 12.48 7.18 12.45
C LYS A 124 12.88 5.72 12.23
N GLU A 125 11.91 4.87 12.03
CA GLU A 125 12.09 3.42 11.92
C GLU A 125 10.95 2.78 11.12
N GLY A 126 11.03 1.45 10.93
CA GLY A 126 10.08 0.64 10.17
C GLY A 126 10.65 0.14 8.87
N GLU A 127 9.84 -0.60 8.15
CA GLU A 127 10.20 -1.21 6.87
C GLU A 127 9.21 -0.80 5.79
N ILE A 128 9.69 -0.64 4.56
CA ILE A 128 8.87 -0.39 3.38
C ILE A 128 9.19 -1.48 2.38
N VAL A 129 8.18 -2.23 1.96
CA VAL A 129 8.32 -3.41 1.12
C VAL A 129 7.86 -3.12 -0.31
N PHE A 130 8.66 -3.52 -1.29
CA PHE A 130 8.33 -3.49 -2.71
C PHE A 130 8.48 -4.89 -3.29
N ILE A 131 7.41 -5.45 -3.81
CA ILE A 131 7.48 -6.72 -4.56
C ILE A 131 7.82 -6.37 -6.00
N ARG A 132 8.86 -6.99 -6.58
CA ARG A 132 9.32 -6.69 -7.94
C ARG A 132 9.66 -7.95 -8.70
N PHE A 133 9.25 -7.99 -9.97
CA PHE A 133 9.68 -9.02 -10.90
C PHE A 133 10.95 -8.56 -11.63
N ILE A 134 11.99 -9.37 -11.62
CA ILE A 134 13.28 -9.06 -12.24
C ILE A 134 13.29 -9.56 -13.67
N ARG A 135 13.54 -8.65 -14.60
CA ARG A 135 13.63 -8.95 -16.03
C ARG A 135 15.08 -9.31 -16.45
N SER A 136 15.26 -9.62 -17.72
CA SER A 136 16.56 -10.01 -18.31
C SER A 136 17.67 -8.96 -18.16
N ASP A 137 17.32 -7.69 -17.91
CA ASP A 137 18.27 -6.59 -17.70
C ASP A 137 18.93 -6.59 -16.30
N CYS A 138 18.53 -7.50 -15.40
CA CYS A 138 19.03 -7.60 -14.03
C CYS A 138 18.90 -6.32 -13.22
N LYS A 139 17.93 -5.48 -13.50
CA LYS A 139 17.78 -4.18 -12.84
C LYS A 139 16.49 -4.10 -12.05
N ILE A 140 16.56 -3.41 -10.92
CA ILE A 140 15.41 -3.05 -10.11
C ILE A 140 15.39 -1.54 -9.90
N ARG A 141 14.20 -0.95 -9.99
CA ARG A 141 14.01 0.47 -9.69
C ARG A 141 13.12 0.62 -8.44
N ILE A 142 13.68 1.26 -7.41
CA ILE A 142 12.98 1.56 -6.17
C ILE A 142 13.06 3.09 -5.94
N LEU A 143 11.91 3.75 -5.86
CA LEU A 143 11.79 5.21 -5.64
C LEU A 143 12.75 6.03 -6.51
N ASN A 144 12.74 5.76 -7.83
CA ASN A 144 13.58 6.40 -8.85
C ASN A 144 15.09 6.18 -8.71
N VAL A 145 15.52 5.26 -7.86
CA VAL A 145 16.90 4.79 -7.81
C VAL A 145 16.97 3.39 -8.44
N GLN A 146 17.94 3.21 -9.33
CA GLN A 146 18.17 1.93 -10.00
C GLN A 146 19.33 1.17 -9.34
N PHE A 147 19.16 -0.14 -9.21
CA PHE A 147 20.15 -1.05 -8.66
C PHE A 147 20.36 -2.21 -9.62
N GLU A 148 21.59 -2.69 -9.73
CA GLU A 148 21.95 -3.88 -10.49
C GLU A 148 21.94 -5.09 -9.57
N LEU A 149 21.36 -6.18 -10.08
CA LEU A 149 21.19 -7.42 -9.32
C LEU A 149 21.96 -8.57 -9.95
N LYS A 150 22.16 -9.63 -9.20
CA LYS A 150 22.75 -10.87 -9.69
C LYS A 150 21.85 -11.54 -10.71
N LYS A 151 22.47 -12.17 -11.73
CA LYS A 151 21.76 -12.87 -12.81
C LYS A 151 20.85 -14.00 -12.34
N GLU A 152 21.14 -14.60 -11.19
CA GLU A 152 20.35 -15.67 -10.59
C GLU A 152 18.95 -15.24 -10.14
N LEU A 153 18.68 -13.92 -10.09
CA LEU A 153 17.37 -13.34 -9.78
C LEU A 153 16.52 -13.09 -11.02
N ILE A 154 17.04 -13.31 -12.22
CA ILE A 154 16.30 -13.10 -13.48
C ILE A 154 15.04 -13.97 -13.51
N TYR A 155 13.95 -13.40 -14.00
CA TYR A 155 12.65 -14.03 -14.12
C TYR A 155 12.06 -14.54 -12.80
N SER A 156 12.44 -13.91 -11.70
CA SER A 156 11.88 -14.22 -10.38
C SER A 156 11.31 -12.96 -9.70
N TYR A 157 10.39 -13.18 -8.77
CA TYR A 157 9.96 -12.13 -7.85
C TYR A 157 10.96 -12.02 -6.71
N VAL A 158 11.24 -10.77 -6.36
CA VAL A 158 12.05 -10.45 -5.18
C VAL A 158 11.27 -9.50 -4.27
N ILE A 159 11.62 -9.54 -3.01
CA ILE A 159 11.19 -8.57 -2.00
C ILE A 159 12.32 -7.56 -1.83
N ALA A 160 12.06 -6.32 -2.22
CA ALA A 160 12.98 -5.22 -2.00
C ALA A 160 12.49 -4.44 -0.76
N LYS A 161 13.24 -4.51 0.33
CA LYS A 161 12.86 -3.99 1.65
C LYS A 161 13.76 -2.84 2.04
N ILE A 162 13.20 -1.63 2.19
CA ILE A 162 13.90 -0.49 2.77
C ILE A 162 13.77 -0.61 4.29
N VAL A 163 14.90 -0.71 4.99
CA VAL A 163 14.97 -0.66 6.44
C VAL A 163 15.34 0.76 6.86
N VAL A 164 14.34 1.53 7.29
CA VAL A 164 14.43 2.98 7.53
C VAL A 164 15.58 3.32 8.48
N LYS A 165 15.62 2.75 9.66
CA LYS A 165 16.61 3.01 10.71
C LYS A 165 18.06 2.69 10.30
N ARG A 166 18.24 1.73 9.41
CA ARG A 166 19.56 1.27 8.94
C ARG A 166 20.02 1.95 7.66
N HIS A 167 19.16 2.73 7.01
CA HIS A 167 19.41 3.36 5.71
C HIS A 167 19.90 2.37 4.64
N ILE A 168 19.29 1.18 4.58
CA ILE A 168 19.64 0.14 3.62
C ILE A 168 18.41 -0.35 2.84
N LEU A 169 18.70 -0.86 1.64
CA LEU A 169 17.77 -1.63 0.83
C LEU A 169 18.26 -3.08 0.79
N LEU A 170 17.44 -3.99 1.28
CA LEU A 170 17.64 -5.43 1.19
C LEU A 170 16.92 -5.97 -0.04
N ILE A 171 17.55 -6.89 -0.76
CA ILE A 171 16.90 -7.68 -1.81
C ILE A 171 16.87 -9.13 -1.34
N GLU A 172 15.67 -9.65 -1.17
CA GLU A 172 15.40 -10.97 -0.62
C GLU A 172 14.62 -11.84 -1.63
N ARG A 173 14.91 -13.12 -1.67
CA ARG A 173 14.14 -14.16 -2.35
C ARG A 173 14.16 -15.43 -1.51
N ASP A 174 13.01 -16.06 -1.30
CA ASP A 174 12.88 -17.32 -0.55
C ASP A 174 13.58 -17.25 0.82
N HIS A 175 13.37 -16.14 1.55
CA HIS A 175 13.99 -15.84 2.85
C HIS A 175 15.52 -15.67 2.85
N ASN A 176 16.17 -15.66 1.68
CA ASN A 176 17.60 -15.42 1.54
C ASN A 176 17.88 -14.00 1.09
N ILE A 177 18.86 -13.34 1.71
CA ILE A 177 19.33 -12.01 1.32
C ILE A 177 20.36 -12.16 0.21
N PHE A 178 20.06 -11.59 -0.98
CA PHE A 178 20.93 -11.59 -2.15
C PHE A 178 21.80 -10.34 -2.26
N HIS A 179 21.22 -9.17 -1.82
CA HIS A 179 21.92 -7.90 -1.86
C HIS A 179 21.55 -7.02 -0.67
N VAL A 180 22.52 -6.21 -0.27
CA VAL A 180 22.37 -5.13 0.70
C VAL A 180 22.95 -3.87 0.08
N PHE A 181 22.12 -2.88 -0.22
CA PHE A 181 22.55 -1.62 -0.79
C PHE A 181 22.39 -0.47 0.21
N PRO A 182 23.29 0.51 0.23
CA PRO A 182 23.04 1.77 0.92
C PRO A 182 21.83 2.48 0.31
N PHE A 183 20.89 2.89 1.16
CA PHE A 183 19.72 3.65 0.75
C PHE A 183 19.58 4.89 1.63
N LEU A 184 20.47 5.85 1.40
CA LEU A 184 20.48 7.12 2.14
C LEU A 184 19.17 7.85 1.89
N MET A 185 18.47 8.18 2.95
CA MET A 185 17.27 9.01 2.87
C MET A 185 17.63 10.49 2.85
N PRO A 186 16.78 11.34 2.26
CA PRO A 186 16.96 12.79 2.38
C PRO A 186 17.01 13.19 3.86
N VAL A 187 17.86 14.17 4.18
CA VAL A 187 18.12 14.63 5.56
C VAL A 187 16.86 15.11 6.28
N ASP A 188 15.84 15.55 5.52
CA ASP A 188 14.55 16.03 6.05
C ASP A 188 13.44 14.97 5.94
N CYS A 189 13.80 13.72 5.96
CA CYS A 189 12.81 12.65 5.95
C CYS A 189 12.20 12.42 7.32
#